data_52ec65e2da562fd9765930308e0ae32f
#
_entry.id   52ec65e2da562fd9765930308e0ae32f
#
_cell.length_a   1.000
_cell.length_b   1.000
_cell.length_c   1.000
_cell.angle_alpha   90.00
_cell.angle_beta   90.00
_cell.angle_gamma   90.00
#
_symmetry.space_group_name_H-M   'P 1'
#
loop_
_entity.id
_entity.type
_entity.pdbx_description
1 polymer ?
#
loop_
_entity_poly.entity_id
_entity_poly.type
_entity_poly.pdbx_seq_one_letter_code
_entity_poly.pdbx_strand_id
1 'polypeptide(L)'
;MSPLFIVLGIGLLIPIIFCFLYQEPHIYYQSFYIPSLISFGLGILFSFLKTEDINLSLTNSMLIVGLSWIFFSIIGGIPFIIGLDKSFIDAFFEAVSGFTTTGITVFQNLSTIPHSILIWRSLIQWFGGLGILTFFLFITFRSEGELWQLFTAESHKIDTSRPVPNVFRSIKILWLIYGLFT
;
A
#
# COMPACT_ATOMS: atom_id res chain seq x y z
N MET A 1 -0.44 0.37 11.85
CA MET A 1 0.64 0.60 10.86
C MET A 1 1.64 -0.56 10.72
N SER A 2 2.00 -1.29 11.79
CA SER A 2 2.99 -2.38 11.73
C SER A 2 2.79 -3.39 10.57
N PRO A 3 1.62 -3.98 10.32
CA PRO A 3 1.46 -4.97 9.24
C PRO A 3 1.73 -4.42 7.85
N LEU A 4 1.45 -3.13 7.64
CA LEU A 4 1.63 -2.49 6.33
C LEU A 4 3.11 -2.35 5.97
N PHE A 5 3.96 -2.02 6.94
CA PHE A 5 5.41 -1.97 6.73
C PHE A 5 6.00 -3.36 6.48
N ILE A 6 5.47 -4.40 7.14
CA ILE A 6 5.88 -5.78 6.88
C ILE A 6 5.54 -6.19 5.45
N VAL A 7 4.33 -5.88 4.98
CA VAL A 7 3.91 -6.14 3.59
C VAL A 7 4.77 -5.40 2.58
N LEU A 8 5.10 -4.12 2.84
CA LEU A 8 6.02 -3.36 2.00
C LEU A 8 7.41 -4.00 1.95
N GLY A 9 7.93 -4.43 3.12
CA GLY A 9 9.22 -5.11 3.21
C GLY A 9 9.26 -6.40 2.37
N ILE A 10 8.19 -7.22 2.44
CA ILE A 10 8.06 -8.43 1.61
C ILE A 10 7.98 -8.05 0.13
N GLY A 11 7.20 -7.02 -0.22
CA GLY A 11 7.09 -6.54 -1.60
C GLY A 11 8.43 -6.13 -2.20
N LEU A 12 9.30 -5.48 -1.40
CA LEU A 12 10.65 -5.08 -1.80
C LEU A 12 11.59 -6.27 -2.06
N LEU A 13 11.31 -7.46 -1.52
CA LEU A 13 12.12 -8.65 -1.81
C LEU A 13 11.79 -9.28 -3.16
N ILE A 14 10.60 -9.05 -3.72
CA ILE A 14 10.17 -9.65 -4.99
C ILE A 14 11.10 -9.25 -6.15
N PRO A 15 11.48 -7.96 -6.35
CA PRO A 15 12.39 -7.56 -7.42
C PRO A 15 13.79 -8.20 -7.34
N ILE A 16 14.22 -8.65 -6.16
CA ILE A 16 15.52 -9.33 -5.98
C ILE A 16 15.55 -10.62 -6.80
N ILE A 17 14.43 -11.32 -6.95
CA ILE A 17 14.32 -12.50 -7.79
C ILE A 17 14.64 -12.15 -9.25
N PHE A 18 14.19 -10.98 -9.71
CA PHE A 18 14.46 -10.49 -11.06
C PHE A 18 15.91 -10.03 -11.22
N CYS A 19 16.53 -9.43 -10.19
CA CYS A 19 17.96 -9.16 -10.20
C CYS A 19 18.76 -10.45 -10.45
N PHE A 20 18.36 -11.56 -9.83
CA PHE A 20 19.01 -12.85 -10.00
C PHE A 20 18.76 -13.44 -11.40
N LEU A 21 17.52 -13.41 -11.89
CA LEU A 21 17.14 -13.95 -13.19
C LEU A 21 17.83 -13.24 -14.37
N TYR A 22 17.96 -11.91 -14.28
CA TYR A 22 18.56 -11.08 -15.32
C TYR A 22 20.06 -10.80 -15.07
N GLN A 23 20.66 -11.42 -14.02
CA GLN A 23 22.06 -11.24 -13.65
C GLN A 23 22.46 -9.76 -13.55
N GLU A 24 21.61 -8.97 -12.93
CA GLU A 24 21.83 -7.53 -12.78
C GLU A 24 23.00 -7.25 -11.82
N PRO A 25 23.71 -6.10 -11.96
CA PRO A 25 24.79 -5.69 -11.08
C PRO A 25 24.37 -5.63 -9.61
N HIS A 26 25.35 -5.86 -8.71
CA HIS A 26 25.12 -5.97 -7.26
C HIS A 26 24.44 -4.73 -6.64
N ILE A 27 24.57 -3.56 -7.24
CA ILE A 27 23.93 -2.32 -6.79
C ILE A 27 22.39 -2.45 -6.72
N TYR A 28 21.77 -3.20 -7.65
CA TYR A 28 20.32 -3.41 -7.67
C TYR A 28 19.84 -4.32 -6.55
N TYR A 29 20.63 -5.28 -6.11
CA TYR A 29 20.31 -6.08 -4.91
C TYR A 29 20.30 -5.18 -3.67
N GLN A 30 21.30 -4.32 -3.51
CA GLN A 30 21.37 -3.37 -2.39
C GLN A 30 20.21 -2.39 -2.40
N SER A 31 19.79 -1.92 -3.58
CA SER A 31 18.68 -0.97 -3.72
C SER A 31 17.35 -1.50 -3.21
N PHE A 32 17.15 -2.83 -3.17
CA PHE A 32 15.95 -3.46 -2.61
C PHE A 32 16.17 -3.99 -1.19
N TYR A 33 17.32 -4.53 -0.91
CA TYR A 33 17.62 -5.12 0.40
C TYR A 33 17.61 -4.08 1.53
N ILE A 34 18.22 -2.91 1.30
CA ILE A 34 18.30 -1.84 2.30
C ILE A 34 16.91 -1.33 2.70
N PRO A 35 16.04 -0.88 1.77
CA PRO A 35 14.70 -0.41 2.13
C PRO A 35 13.81 -1.52 2.69
N SER A 36 14.02 -2.78 2.30
CA SER A 36 13.32 -3.91 2.89
C SER A 36 13.65 -4.07 4.38
N LEU A 37 14.93 -3.99 4.76
CA LEU A 37 15.34 -4.02 6.16
C LEU A 37 14.79 -2.83 6.96
N ILE A 38 14.82 -1.63 6.39
CA ILE A 38 14.23 -0.43 7.00
C ILE A 38 12.74 -0.65 7.25
N SER A 39 12.03 -1.19 6.26
CA SER A 39 10.59 -1.46 6.35
C SER A 39 10.26 -2.50 7.43
N PHE A 40 11.01 -3.60 7.50
CA PHE A 40 10.84 -4.58 8.57
C PHE A 40 11.18 -3.99 9.95
N GLY A 41 12.26 -3.23 10.06
CA GLY A 41 12.64 -2.54 11.30
C GLY A 41 11.53 -1.62 11.80
N LEU A 42 10.94 -0.80 10.93
CA LEU A 42 9.79 0.05 11.26
C LEU A 42 8.56 -0.79 11.61
N GLY A 43 8.28 -1.86 10.87
CA GLY A 43 7.18 -2.77 11.18
C GLY A 43 7.29 -3.37 12.58
N ILE A 44 8.47 -3.83 12.96
CA ILE A 44 8.75 -4.35 14.30
C ILE A 44 8.65 -3.23 15.35
N LEU A 45 9.25 -2.07 15.10
CA LEU A 45 9.19 -0.93 16.02
C LEU A 45 7.74 -0.53 16.31
N PHE A 46 6.90 -0.39 15.28
CA PHE A 46 5.48 -0.08 15.46
C PHE A 46 4.68 -1.20 16.14
N SER A 47 5.15 -2.45 16.11
CA SER A 47 4.50 -3.54 16.85
C SER A 47 4.67 -3.45 18.36
N PHE A 48 5.77 -2.84 18.82
CA PHE A 48 6.03 -2.60 20.24
C PHE A 48 5.26 -1.42 20.82
N LEU A 49 4.78 -0.51 19.97
CA LEU A 49 3.93 0.59 20.42
C LEU A 49 2.55 0.02 20.75
N LYS A 50 2.28 -0.16 22.05
CA LYS A 50 0.96 -0.59 22.53
C LYS A 50 -0.07 0.43 22.09
N THR A 51 -0.98 0.03 21.24
CA THR A 51 -2.24 0.74 21.00
C THR A 51 -3.25 0.20 22.01
N GLU A 52 -3.68 1.05 22.96
CA GLU A 52 -4.94 0.80 23.68
C GLU A 52 -6.07 0.72 22.64
N ASP A 53 -7.17 0.04 22.98
CA ASP A 53 -8.35 -0.06 22.11
C ASP A 53 -8.91 1.34 21.82
N ILE A 54 -8.33 2.02 20.86
CA ILE A 54 -8.73 3.35 20.41
C ILE A 54 -9.87 3.12 19.42
N ASN A 55 -11.06 3.56 19.76
CA ASN A 55 -12.14 3.78 18.80
C ASN A 55 -11.66 4.83 17.80
N LEU A 56 -11.06 4.37 16.70
CA LEU A 56 -10.55 5.25 15.65
C LEU A 56 -11.73 6.00 15.02
N SER A 57 -11.75 7.31 15.18
CA SER A 57 -12.67 8.16 14.42
C SER A 57 -12.35 8.04 12.92
N LEU A 58 -13.30 8.37 12.05
CA LEU A 58 -13.10 8.40 10.61
C LEU A 58 -11.91 9.31 10.23
N THR A 59 -11.82 10.47 10.86
CA THR A 59 -10.73 11.44 10.67
C THR A 59 -9.37 10.83 10.98
N ASN A 60 -9.25 10.15 12.13
CA ASN A 60 -7.98 9.48 12.51
C ASN A 60 -7.61 8.36 11.54
N SER A 61 -8.60 7.62 11.04
CA SER A 61 -8.37 6.58 10.03
C SER A 61 -7.85 7.16 8.72
N MET A 62 -8.42 8.28 8.25
CA MET A 62 -7.97 8.99 7.05
C MET A 62 -6.54 9.54 7.21
N LEU A 63 -6.22 10.12 8.37
CA LEU A 63 -4.87 10.61 8.68
C LEU A 63 -3.84 9.47 8.67
N ILE A 64 -4.17 8.33 9.29
CA ILE A 64 -3.30 7.15 9.32
C ILE A 64 -3.01 6.67 7.90
N VAL A 65 -4.03 6.60 7.05
CA VAL A 65 -3.86 6.17 5.66
C VAL A 65 -3.03 7.18 4.88
N GLY A 66 -3.34 8.47 4.95
CA GLY A 66 -2.57 9.52 4.27
C GLY A 66 -1.09 9.53 4.66
N LEU A 67 -0.79 9.42 5.96
CA LEU A 67 0.59 9.32 6.45
C LEU A 67 1.26 8.02 5.96
N SER A 68 0.53 6.91 5.91
CA SER A 68 1.08 5.65 5.39
C SER A 68 1.53 5.78 3.92
N TRP A 69 0.76 6.48 3.08
CA TRP A 69 1.13 6.74 1.68
C TRP A 69 2.43 7.54 1.57
N ILE A 70 2.62 8.55 2.45
CA ILE A 70 3.86 9.34 2.48
C ILE A 70 5.06 8.45 2.86
N PHE A 71 4.94 7.68 3.94
CA PHE A 71 6.01 6.79 4.40
C PHE A 71 6.34 5.70 3.36
N PHE A 72 5.33 5.12 2.74
CA PHE A 72 5.54 4.10 1.69
C PHE A 72 6.23 4.70 0.48
N SER A 73 5.90 5.94 0.11
CA SER A 73 6.56 6.61 -1.01
C SER A 73 8.02 6.96 -0.69
N ILE A 74 8.34 7.33 0.55
CA ILE A 74 9.72 7.57 0.98
C ILE A 74 10.53 6.26 0.88
N ILE A 75 10.03 5.18 1.47
CA ILE A 75 10.75 3.89 1.50
C ILE A 75 10.76 3.27 0.10
N GLY A 76 9.64 3.30 -0.61
CA GLY A 76 9.49 2.76 -1.96
C GLY A 76 10.27 3.53 -3.03
N GLY A 77 10.67 4.77 -2.74
CA GLY A 77 11.55 5.58 -3.57
C GLY A 77 13.04 5.23 -3.44
N ILE A 78 13.46 4.62 -2.33
CA ILE A 78 14.88 4.29 -2.09
C ILE A 78 15.50 3.44 -3.21
N PRO A 79 14.82 2.44 -3.81
CA PRO A 79 15.35 1.71 -4.95
C PRO A 79 15.71 2.60 -6.14
N PHE A 80 14.98 3.68 -6.37
CA PHE A 80 15.25 4.61 -7.47
C PHE A 80 16.45 5.51 -7.17
N ILE A 81 16.67 5.86 -5.89
CA ILE A 81 17.85 6.63 -5.46
C ILE A 81 19.11 5.78 -5.63
N ILE A 82 19.13 4.58 -5.06
CA ILE A 82 20.33 3.73 -5.03
C ILE A 82 20.58 3.08 -6.39
N GLY A 83 19.51 2.57 -7.04
CA GLY A 83 19.65 1.81 -8.29
C GLY A 83 19.83 2.69 -9.52
N LEU A 84 19.22 3.88 -9.57
CA LEU A 84 19.23 4.76 -10.74
C LEU A 84 19.94 6.10 -10.49
N ASP A 85 20.54 6.30 -9.32
CA ASP A 85 21.19 7.55 -8.91
C ASP A 85 20.28 8.79 -9.09
N LYS A 86 19.01 8.62 -8.75
CA LYS A 86 18.02 9.69 -8.85
C LYS A 86 18.03 10.59 -7.62
N SER A 87 17.68 11.87 -7.83
CA SER A 87 17.47 12.78 -6.70
C SER A 87 16.36 12.26 -5.79
N PHE A 88 16.40 12.63 -4.51
CA PHE A 88 15.33 12.27 -3.57
C PHE A 88 13.94 12.74 -4.06
N ILE A 89 13.87 13.92 -4.65
CA ILE A 89 12.61 14.51 -5.15
C ILE A 89 12.05 13.67 -6.30
N ASP A 90 12.89 13.32 -7.29
CA ASP A 90 12.47 12.50 -8.44
C ASP A 90 12.03 11.09 -8.00
N ALA A 91 12.80 10.47 -7.11
CA ALA A 91 12.51 9.15 -6.57
C ALA A 91 11.22 9.13 -5.74
N PHE A 92 11.02 10.15 -4.91
CA PHE A 92 9.79 10.31 -4.14
C PHE A 92 8.59 10.55 -5.04
N PHE A 93 8.72 11.43 -6.05
CA PHE A 93 7.66 11.67 -7.05
C PHE A 93 7.28 10.38 -7.78
N GLU A 94 8.27 9.62 -8.25
CA GLU A 94 8.04 8.35 -8.95
C GLU A 94 7.32 7.33 -8.05
N ALA A 95 7.72 7.24 -6.78
CA ALA A 95 7.08 6.35 -5.81
C ALA A 95 5.65 6.80 -5.48
N VAL A 96 5.41 8.10 -5.25
CA VAL A 96 4.06 8.65 -5.05
C VAL A 96 3.19 8.35 -6.26
N SER A 97 3.68 8.64 -7.46
CA SER A 97 2.96 8.37 -8.73
C SER A 97 2.60 6.89 -8.87
N GLY A 98 3.51 6.00 -8.46
CA GLY A 98 3.25 4.55 -8.42
C GLY A 98 2.16 4.20 -7.42
N PHE A 99 2.35 4.51 -6.14
CA PHE A 99 1.40 4.15 -5.08
C PHE A 99 0.03 4.81 -5.22
N THR A 100 -0.07 5.99 -5.82
CA THR A 100 -1.37 6.63 -6.13
C THR A 100 -1.98 6.16 -7.45
N THR A 101 -1.33 5.22 -8.14
CA THR A 101 -1.77 4.73 -9.47
C THR A 101 -1.89 5.81 -10.54
N THR A 102 -1.24 6.95 -10.37
CA THR A 102 -1.26 8.06 -11.32
C THR A 102 -0.51 7.70 -12.60
N GLY A 103 0.59 6.95 -12.50
CA GLY A 103 1.34 6.43 -13.65
C GLY A 103 2.23 7.45 -14.37
N ILE A 104 2.29 8.69 -13.90
CA ILE A 104 3.21 9.72 -14.46
C ILE A 104 4.63 9.37 -14.05
N THR A 105 5.59 9.51 -14.99
CA THR A 105 7.00 9.20 -14.73
C THR A 105 7.92 10.37 -15.06
N VAL A 106 8.95 10.54 -14.24
CA VAL A 106 10.06 11.44 -14.48
C VAL A 106 11.23 10.73 -15.20
N PHE A 107 11.12 9.41 -15.38
CA PHE A 107 12.18 8.65 -16.03
C PHE A 107 12.10 8.79 -17.56
N GLN A 108 13.22 9.17 -18.13
CA GLN A 108 13.41 9.17 -19.58
C GLN A 108 13.93 7.78 -20.00
N ASN A 109 13.52 7.32 -21.19
CA ASN A 109 14.01 6.06 -21.78
C ASN A 109 13.82 4.82 -20.87
N LEU A 110 12.57 4.45 -20.60
CA LEU A 110 12.23 3.26 -19.81
C LEU A 110 12.89 1.97 -20.30
N SER A 111 13.24 1.88 -21.58
CA SER A 111 13.92 0.72 -22.17
C SER A 111 15.35 0.49 -21.66
N THR A 112 15.97 1.48 -21.04
CA THR A 112 17.33 1.38 -20.47
C THR A 112 17.33 1.08 -18.98
N ILE A 113 16.14 1.07 -18.36
CA ILE A 113 16.00 0.81 -16.93
C ILE A 113 16.04 -0.70 -16.66
N PRO A 114 16.76 -1.16 -15.62
CA PRO A 114 16.82 -2.56 -15.23
C PRO A 114 15.45 -3.18 -14.96
N HIS A 115 15.32 -4.45 -15.29
CA HIS A 115 14.05 -5.18 -15.13
C HIS A 115 13.55 -5.19 -13.68
N SER A 116 14.46 -5.34 -12.72
CA SER A 116 14.09 -5.29 -11.28
C SER A 116 13.43 -3.98 -10.88
N ILE A 117 13.93 -2.86 -11.39
CA ILE A 117 13.36 -1.53 -11.13
C ILE A 117 12.00 -1.37 -11.84
N LEU A 118 11.86 -1.87 -13.07
CA LEU A 118 10.57 -1.83 -13.79
C LEU A 118 9.51 -2.69 -13.10
N ILE A 119 9.90 -3.88 -12.62
CA ILE A 119 9.02 -4.73 -11.81
C ILE A 119 8.62 -4.01 -10.52
N TRP A 120 9.56 -3.34 -9.84
CA TRP A 120 9.23 -2.57 -8.65
C TRP A 120 8.20 -1.47 -8.93
N ARG A 121 8.37 -0.71 -10.01
CA ARG A 121 7.40 0.30 -10.45
C ARG A 121 6.00 -0.31 -10.65
N SER A 122 5.93 -1.47 -11.30
CA SER A 122 4.66 -2.18 -11.51
C SER A 122 4.03 -2.66 -10.19
N LEU A 123 4.85 -3.17 -9.28
CA LEU A 123 4.41 -3.65 -7.96
C LEU A 123 3.86 -2.53 -7.10
N ILE A 124 4.48 -1.35 -7.05
CA ILE A 124 3.97 -0.22 -6.26
C ILE A 124 2.63 0.28 -6.83
N GLN A 125 2.42 0.26 -8.14
CA GLN A 125 1.12 0.55 -8.75
C GLN A 125 0.08 -0.51 -8.40
N TRP A 126 0.48 -1.77 -8.40
CA TRP A 126 -0.40 -2.88 -8.04
C TRP A 126 -0.83 -2.80 -6.57
N PHE A 127 0.11 -2.60 -5.65
CA PHE A 127 -0.19 -2.38 -4.22
C PHE A 127 -1.05 -1.13 -4.01
N GLY A 128 -0.78 -0.06 -4.77
CA GLY A 128 -1.53 1.18 -4.72
C GLY A 128 -2.99 0.98 -5.09
N GLY A 129 -3.26 0.29 -6.18
CA GLY A 129 -4.61 -0.02 -6.63
C GLY A 129 -5.40 -0.84 -5.60
N LEU A 130 -4.80 -1.89 -5.06
CA LEU A 130 -5.41 -2.69 -3.99
C LEU A 130 -5.65 -1.88 -2.71
N GLY A 131 -4.69 -1.05 -2.34
CA GLY A 131 -4.76 -0.22 -1.13
C GLY A 131 -5.92 0.76 -1.19
N ILE A 132 -6.04 1.52 -2.29
CA ILE A 132 -7.09 2.54 -2.45
C ILE A 132 -8.48 1.91 -2.54
N LEU A 133 -8.64 0.81 -3.28
CA LEU A 133 -9.91 0.09 -3.38
C LEU A 133 -10.35 -0.46 -2.03
N THR A 134 -9.42 -1.04 -1.26
CA THR A 134 -9.69 -1.55 0.09
C THR A 134 -10.09 -0.42 1.03
N PHE A 135 -9.43 0.73 0.95
CA PHE A 135 -9.72 1.90 1.76
C PHE A 135 -11.12 2.48 1.46
N PHE A 136 -11.48 2.67 0.20
CA PHE A 136 -12.82 3.13 -0.17
C PHE A 136 -13.90 2.15 0.26
N LEU A 137 -13.67 0.86 0.10
CA LEU A 137 -14.60 -0.15 0.55
C LEU A 137 -14.83 -0.06 2.07
N PHE A 138 -13.76 0.08 2.84
CA PHE A 138 -13.84 0.22 4.30
C PHE A 138 -14.63 1.48 4.72
N ILE A 139 -14.38 2.64 4.09
CA ILE A 139 -15.11 3.87 4.38
C ILE A 139 -16.58 3.70 4.08
N THR A 140 -16.93 3.16 2.92
CA THR A 140 -18.33 2.97 2.50
C THR A 140 -19.10 2.12 3.52
N PHE A 141 -18.53 0.99 3.93
CA PHE A 141 -19.20 0.14 4.93
C PHE A 141 -19.31 0.80 6.31
N ARG A 142 -18.33 1.60 6.68
CA ARG A 142 -18.38 2.34 7.95
C ARG A 142 -19.45 3.43 7.94
N SER A 143 -19.52 4.23 6.89
CA SER A 143 -20.52 5.29 6.76
C SER A 143 -21.96 4.73 6.67
N GLU A 144 -22.17 3.60 6.01
CA GLU A 144 -23.46 2.95 6.00
C GLU A 144 -23.88 2.47 7.40
N GLY A 145 -22.94 2.01 8.23
CA GLY A 145 -23.20 1.62 9.60
C GLY A 145 -23.68 2.78 10.49
N GLU A 146 -23.08 3.96 10.34
CA GLU A 146 -23.46 5.17 11.06
C GLU A 146 -24.83 5.69 10.62
N LEU A 147 -25.08 5.75 9.31
CA LEU A 147 -26.39 6.11 8.76
C LEU A 147 -27.50 5.16 9.21
N TRP A 148 -27.20 3.85 9.27
CA TRP A 148 -28.17 2.86 9.74
C TRP A 148 -28.51 3.01 11.22
N GLN A 149 -27.54 3.35 12.07
CA GLN A 149 -27.80 3.65 13.49
C GLN A 149 -28.73 4.86 13.65
N LEU A 150 -28.57 5.89 12.80
CA LEU A 150 -29.48 7.04 12.79
C LEU A 150 -30.89 6.63 12.36
N PHE A 151 -31.03 5.81 11.30
CA PHE A 151 -32.33 5.31 10.82
C PHE A 151 -33.02 4.39 11.85
N THR A 152 -32.28 3.54 12.56
CA THR A 152 -32.83 2.67 13.59
C THR A 152 -33.22 3.42 14.84
N ALA A 153 -32.59 4.57 15.14
CA ALA A 153 -32.97 5.42 16.25
C ALA A 153 -34.31 6.17 16.01
N GLU A 154 -34.62 6.45 14.74
CA GLU A 154 -35.88 7.09 14.34
C GLU A 154 -37.04 6.11 14.04
N SER A 155 -36.75 4.87 13.63
CA SER A 155 -37.79 3.90 13.26
C SER A 155 -38.10 2.96 14.41
N HIS A 156 -39.20 3.22 15.09
CA HIS A 156 -39.84 2.24 16.00
C HIS A 156 -40.33 1.03 15.18
N LYS A 157 -39.74 -0.14 15.41
CA LYS A 157 -40.22 -1.47 14.97
C LYS A 157 -40.29 -1.72 13.46
N ILE A 158 -39.14 -1.92 12.83
CA ILE A 158 -39.08 -2.80 11.66
C ILE A 158 -38.01 -3.84 11.96
N ASP A 159 -38.46 -5.10 12.12
CA ASP A 159 -37.61 -6.28 12.30
C ASP A 159 -36.96 -6.61 10.95
N THR A 160 -35.96 -5.85 10.58
CA THR A 160 -35.15 -6.12 9.39
C THR A 160 -33.85 -6.71 9.88
N SER A 161 -33.80 -8.05 9.88
CA SER A 161 -32.54 -8.79 9.90
C SER A 161 -31.72 -8.36 8.70
N ARG A 162 -30.91 -7.31 8.90
CA ARG A 162 -30.00 -6.82 7.86
C ARG A 162 -28.91 -7.87 7.65
N PRO A 163 -28.69 -8.39 6.43
CA PRO A 163 -27.44 -9.06 6.15
C PRO A 163 -26.35 -8.00 6.25
N VAL A 164 -25.64 -7.90 7.40
CA VAL A 164 -24.47 -7.06 7.54
C VAL A 164 -23.49 -7.51 6.44
N PRO A 165 -23.22 -6.65 5.43
CA PRO A 165 -22.29 -7.04 4.38
C PRO A 165 -20.97 -7.41 5.05
N ASN A 166 -20.50 -8.63 4.80
CA ASN A 166 -19.25 -9.08 5.39
C ASN A 166 -18.11 -8.37 4.66
N VAL A 167 -17.66 -7.21 5.19
CA VAL A 167 -16.60 -6.37 4.64
C VAL A 167 -15.37 -7.22 4.26
N PHE A 168 -14.98 -8.15 5.14
CA PHE A 168 -13.85 -9.04 4.88
C PHE A 168 -14.09 -9.97 3.68
N ARG A 169 -15.32 -10.44 3.48
CA ARG A 169 -15.66 -11.24 2.31
C ARG A 169 -15.59 -10.42 1.03
N SER A 170 -16.08 -9.20 1.06
CA SER A 170 -16.01 -8.27 -0.08
C SER A 170 -14.57 -7.92 -0.43
N ILE A 171 -13.73 -7.64 0.57
CA ILE A 171 -12.30 -7.39 0.37
C ILE A 171 -11.61 -8.62 -0.25
N LYS A 172 -11.87 -9.83 0.26
CA LYS A 172 -11.29 -11.07 -0.29
C LYS A 172 -11.68 -11.28 -1.77
N ILE A 173 -12.94 -11.08 -2.10
CA ILE A 173 -13.44 -11.20 -3.49
C ILE A 173 -12.76 -10.16 -4.37
N LEU A 174 -12.68 -8.90 -3.92
CA LEU A 174 -12.00 -7.82 -4.63
C LEU A 174 -10.53 -8.17 -4.92
N TRP A 175 -9.81 -8.64 -3.92
CA TRP A 175 -8.40 -9.03 -4.07
C TRP A 175 -8.21 -10.20 -5.03
N LEU A 176 -9.14 -11.18 -4.98
CA LEU A 176 -9.12 -12.32 -5.89
C LEU A 176 -9.37 -11.90 -7.33
N ILE A 177 -10.39 -11.05 -7.56
CA ILE A 177 -10.70 -10.52 -8.88
C ILE A 177 -9.52 -9.69 -9.40
N TYR A 178 -8.98 -8.79 -8.58
CA TYR A 178 -7.86 -7.95 -8.96
C TYR A 178 -6.61 -8.78 -9.32
N GLY A 179 -6.30 -9.81 -8.52
CA GLY A 179 -5.20 -10.73 -8.81
C GLY A 179 -5.44 -11.60 -10.05
N LEU A 180 -6.69 -11.94 -10.36
CA LEU A 180 -7.03 -12.74 -11.55
C LEU A 180 -6.86 -11.93 -12.85
N PHE A 181 -7.16 -10.62 -12.81
CA PHE A 181 -7.07 -9.73 -13.97
C PHE A 181 -5.71 -9.06 -14.16
N THR A 182 -4.73 -9.35 -13.29
CA THR A 182 -3.36 -8.87 -13.38
C THR A 182 -2.41 -9.94 -13.88
#